data_6700ef0aa7b97bfe686ba75435d12124
#
_entry.id   6700ef0aa7b97bfe686ba75435d12124
#
_cell.length_a   1.000
_cell.length_b   1.000
_cell.length_c   1.000
_cell.angle_alpha   90.00
_cell.angle_beta   90.00
_cell.angle_gamma   90.00
#
_symmetry.space_group_name_H-M   'P 1'
#
loop_
_entity.id
_entity.type
_entity.pdbx_description
1 polymer ?
#
loop_
_entity_poly.entity_id
_entity_poly.type
_entity_poly.pdbx_seq_one_letter_code
_entity_poly.pdbx_strand_id
1 'polypeptide(L)'
;MKPLPIIFITGASSGIGKSIGIYLTEKGCKVYGTARNPAQYKDFNHFPLLALDVSKPDTIQTAVNEVLALSGRIDVLINNAGVGITGPLEETPYDAIDHCYITNFKGPMRVIEAVLPTMRKQHSGLIVNITSIAGAMGLPYRGIYSASKASLSIITETYRMELKPFGVHCCTLAPGDFATNIAAGRYHVAPEKTSPYHPLYQQNLDQMNAHVSAGSDPIAV
;
A
#
# COMPACT_ATOMS: atom_id res chain seq x y z
N MET A 1 -11.33 -23.83 19.78
CA MET A 1 -11.40 -22.46 19.21
C MET A 1 -10.52 -22.43 17.98
N LYS A 2 -10.94 -21.82 16.87
CA LYS A 2 -10.02 -21.57 15.76
C LYS A 2 -8.91 -20.62 16.22
N PRO A 3 -7.65 -20.86 15.85
CA PRO A 3 -6.58 -19.92 16.18
C PRO A 3 -6.89 -18.55 15.56
N LEU A 4 -6.51 -17.47 16.28
CA LEU A 4 -6.69 -16.10 15.81
C LEU A 4 -5.84 -15.87 14.54
N PRO A 5 -6.37 -15.17 13.53
CA PRO A 5 -5.65 -14.90 12.30
C PRO A 5 -4.38 -14.08 12.54
N ILE A 6 -3.30 -14.43 11.84
CA ILE A 6 -2.05 -13.68 11.80
C ILE A 6 -2.09 -12.76 10.58
N ILE A 7 -2.06 -11.46 10.85
CA ILE A 7 -2.20 -10.42 9.82
C ILE A 7 -0.85 -9.70 9.63
N PHE A 8 -0.38 -9.62 8.40
CA PHE A 8 0.83 -8.87 8.05
C PHE A 8 0.46 -7.67 7.17
N ILE A 9 0.79 -6.44 7.60
CA ILE A 9 0.37 -5.19 6.94
C ILE A 9 1.58 -4.34 6.57
N THR A 10 1.77 -4.04 5.29
CA THR A 10 2.82 -3.12 4.86
C THR A 10 2.41 -1.66 5.02
N GLY A 11 3.32 -0.79 5.53
CA GLY A 11 3.06 0.64 5.70
C GLY A 11 1.98 0.94 6.74
N ALA A 12 2.03 0.28 7.90
CA ALA A 12 1.01 0.33 8.94
C ALA A 12 1.29 1.33 10.07
N SER A 13 2.28 2.20 9.93
CA SER A 13 2.59 3.22 10.95
C SER A 13 1.66 4.44 10.93
N SER A 14 0.89 4.62 9.86
CA SER A 14 -0.04 5.76 9.69
C SER A 14 -1.16 5.44 8.71
N GLY A 15 -2.15 6.34 8.59
CA GLY A 15 -3.22 6.29 7.59
C GLY A 15 -4.02 4.99 7.61
N ILE A 16 -4.43 4.54 6.43
CA ILE A 16 -5.30 3.35 6.24
C ILE A 16 -4.69 2.11 6.89
N GLY A 17 -3.40 1.84 6.68
CA GLY A 17 -2.74 0.65 7.25
C GLY A 17 -2.76 0.64 8.78
N LYS A 18 -2.57 1.81 9.42
CA LYS A 18 -2.68 1.94 10.88
C LYS A 18 -4.11 1.68 11.34
N SER A 19 -5.10 2.28 10.70
CA SER A 19 -6.52 2.14 11.07
C SER A 19 -6.99 0.69 10.94
N ILE A 20 -6.67 0.02 9.83
CA ILE A 20 -6.96 -1.41 9.64
C ILE A 20 -6.27 -2.24 10.73
N GLY A 21 -4.99 -1.97 11.02
CA GLY A 21 -4.24 -2.72 12.02
C GLY A 21 -4.82 -2.58 13.43
N ILE A 22 -5.23 -1.37 13.84
CA ILE A 22 -5.89 -1.11 15.13
C ILE A 22 -7.21 -1.89 15.19
N TYR A 23 -8.08 -1.72 14.19
CA TYR A 23 -9.38 -2.39 14.15
C TYR A 23 -9.25 -3.91 14.24
N LEU A 24 -8.33 -4.52 13.47
CA LEU A 24 -8.13 -5.97 13.50
C LEU A 24 -7.55 -6.46 14.83
N THR A 25 -6.68 -5.66 15.47
CA THR A 25 -6.17 -5.96 16.82
C THR A 25 -7.29 -5.96 17.86
N GLU A 26 -8.20 -4.98 17.81
CA GLU A 26 -9.38 -4.90 18.67
C GLU A 26 -10.35 -6.06 18.45
N LYS A 27 -10.38 -6.64 17.24
CA LYS A 27 -11.15 -7.87 16.93
C LYS A 27 -10.42 -9.16 17.34
N GLY A 28 -9.27 -9.04 18.01
CA GLY A 28 -8.51 -10.17 18.54
C GLY A 28 -7.54 -10.81 17.55
N CYS A 29 -7.36 -10.24 16.33
CA CYS A 29 -6.33 -10.73 15.42
C CYS A 29 -4.92 -10.39 15.93
N LYS A 30 -3.95 -11.22 15.61
CA LYS A 30 -2.54 -10.90 15.86
C LYS A 30 -1.98 -10.15 14.66
N VAL A 31 -1.73 -8.85 14.82
CA VAL A 31 -1.28 -7.96 13.76
C VAL A 31 0.21 -7.70 13.85
N TYR A 32 0.90 -7.76 12.72
CA TYR A 32 2.26 -7.28 12.50
C TYR A 32 2.22 -6.21 11.41
N GLY A 33 2.45 -4.97 11.80
CA GLY A 33 2.57 -3.86 10.85
C GLY A 33 4.02 -3.63 10.45
N THR A 34 4.24 -2.83 9.41
CA THR A 34 5.59 -2.42 9.02
C THR A 34 5.73 -0.93 8.82
N ALA A 35 6.95 -0.44 9.00
CA ALA A 35 7.39 0.90 8.65
C ALA A 35 8.83 0.85 8.11
N ARG A 36 9.23 1.82 7.29
CA ARG A 36 10.63 1.93 6.82
C ARG A 36 11.62 2.13 7.96
N ASN A 37 11.23 2.90 8.98
CA ASN A 37 12.01 3.11 10.20
C ASN A 37 11.08 3.08 11.43
N PRO A 38 10.85 1.91 12.05
CA PRO A 38 9.99 1.80 13.23
C PRO A 38 10.45 2.63 14.41
N ALA A 39 11.75 2.88 14.56
CA ALA A 39 12.30 3.66 15.67
C ALA A 39 11.82 5.11 15.73
N GLN A 40 11.28 5.64 14.61
CA GLN A 40 10.66 6.97 14.56
C GLN A 40 9.27 7.04 15.21
N TYR A 41 8.65 5.87 15.49
CA TYR A 41 7.29 5.76 16.02
C TYR A 41 7.30 5.28 17.47
N LYS A 42 8.02 6.00 18.34
CA LYS A 42 8.23 5.60 19.75
C LYS A 42 6.96 5.43 20.56
N ASP A 43 5.93 6.23 20.24
CA ASP A 43 4.63 6.21 20.94
C ASP A 43 3.61 5.26 20.28
N PHE A 44 4.02 4.52 19.27
CA PHE A 44 3.16 3.55 18.61
C PHE A 44 3.10 2.25 19.41
N ASN A 45 1.95 2.00 20.04
CA ASN A 45 1.74 0.88 20.98
C ASN A 45 0.56 -0.03 20.61
N HIS A 46 0.00 0.10 19.40
CA HIS A 46 -1.19 -0.65 19.00
C HIS A 46 -0.90 -2.11 18.61
N PHE A 47 0.21 -2.34 17.92
CA PHE A 47 0.71 -3.65 17.48
C PHE A 47 2.20 -3.53 17.11
N PRO A 48 2.97 -4.64 17.03
CA PRO A 48 4.37 -4.60 16.62
C PRO A 48 4.57 -3.96 15.23
N LEU A 49 5.55 -3.04 15.12
CA LEU A 49 6.02 -2.50 13.86
C LEU A 49 7.39 -3.07 13.52
N LEU A 50 7.50 -3.78 12.40
CA LEU A 50 8.72 -4.34 11.85
C LEU A 50 9.34 -3.41 10.81
N ALA A 51 10.65 -3.46 10.66
CA ALA A 51 11.35 -2.69 9.63
C ALA A 51 11.13 -3.33 8.25
N LEU A 52 10.51 -2.60 7.32
CA LEU A 52 10.34 -3.03 5.95
C LEU A 52 10.21 -1.83 5.01
N ASP A 53 11.03 -1.84 3.97
CA ASP A 53 10.92 -0.97 2.80
C ASP A 53 10.58 -1.84 1.59
N VAL A 54 9.40 -1.67 1.02
CA VAL A 54 8.92 -2.48 -0.10
C VAL A 54 9.79 -2.34 -1.38
N SER A 55 10.62 -1.30 -1.44
CA SER A 55 11.59 -1.11 -2.52
C SER A 55 12.85 -1.98 -2.37
N LYS A 56 13.09 -2.53 -1.16
CA LYS A 56 14.31 -3.26 -0.79
C LYS A 56 14.01 -4.73 -0.47
N PRO A 57 14.31 -5.67 -1.40
CA PRO A 57 13.98 -7.10 -1.22
C PRO A 57 14.47 -7.71 0.09
N ASP A 58 15.69 -7.38 0.54
CA ASP A 58 16.26 -7.94 1.75
C ASP A 58 15.45 -7.60 3.02
N THR A 59 14.91 -6.38 3.08
CA THR A 59 14.06 -5.96 4.21
C THR A 59 12.72 -6.70 4.22
N ILE A 60 12.19 -7.04 3.04
CA ILE A 60 10.95 -7.82 2.90
C ILE A 60 11.17 -9.22 3.47
N GLN A 61 12.22 -9.91 3.02
CA GLN A 61 12.51 -11.27 3.46
C GLN A 61 12.78 -11.32 4.97
N THR A 62 13.52 -10.33 5.50
CA THR A 62 13.79 -10.22 6.93
C THR A 62 12.49 -10.09 7.74
N ALA A 63 11.60 -9.16 7.35
CA ALA A 63 10.35 -8.95 8.06
C ALA A 63 9.41 -10.18 7.99
N VAL A 64 9.32 -10.83 6.83
CA VAL A 64 8.52 -12.07 6.68
C VAL A 64 9.08 -13.18 7.56
N ASN A 65 10.40 -13.37 7.58
CA ASN A 65 11.05 -14.39 8.43
C ASN A 65 10.80 -14.09 9.91
N GLU A 66 10.82 -12.85 10.33
CA GLU A 66 10.53 -12.44 11.72
C GLU A 66 9.09 -12.78 12.11
N VAL A 67 8.09 -12.48 11.27
CA VAL A 67 6.70 -12.88 11.53
C VAL A 67 6.58 -14.40 11.64
N LEU A 68 7.24 -15.14 10.75
CA LEU A 68 7.20 -16.59 10.75
C LEU A 68 7.88 -17.20 11.99
N ALA A 69 8.99 -16.61 12.45
CA ALA A 69 9.65 -17.03 13.69
C ALA A 69 8.75 -16.80 14.92
N LEU A 70 8.00 -15.68 14.95
CA LEU A 70 7.12 -15.30 16.07
C LEU A 70 5.77 -16.01 16.08
N SER A 71 5.27 -16.47 14.92
CA SER A 71 3.89 -16.97 14.79
C SER A 71 3.73 -18.23 13.95
N GLY A 72 4.78 -18.69 13.27
CA GLY A 72 4.79 -19.91 12.45
C GLY A 72 3.95 -19.87 11.18
N ARG A 73 3.17 -18.79 10.98
CA ARG A 73 2.21 -18.66 9.87
C ARG A 73 1.90 -17.21 9.53
N ILE A 74 1.36 -16.98 8.35
CA ILE A 74 0.73 -15.72 7.92
C ILE A 74 -0.60 -16.07 7.26
N ASP A 75 -1.71 -15.60 7.82
CA ASP A 75 -3.05 -15.90 7.29
C ASP A 75 -3.54 -14.83 6.31
N VAL A 76 -3.20 -13.57 6.60
CA VAL A 76 -3.60 -12.44 5.76
C VAL A 76 -2.40 -11.53 5.51
N LEU A 77 -2.16 -11.21 4.25
CA LEU A 77 -1.27 -10.15 3.82
C LEU A 77 -2.10 -8.95 3.37
N ILE A 78 -1.80 -7.76 3.90
CA ILE A 78 -2.37 -6.50 3.41
C ILE A 78 -1.24 -5.64 2.85
N ASN A 79 -1.15 -5.58 1.53
CA ASN A 79 -0.24 -4.69 0.82
C ASN A 79 -0.85 -3.28 0.78
N ASN A 80 -0.49 -2.47 1.78
CA ASN A 80 -1.00 -1.11 1.93
C ASN A 80 0.09 -0.04 1.65
N ALA A 81 1.37 -0.36 1.81
CA ALA A 81 2.44 0.60 1.52
C ALA A 81 2.32 1.17 0.10
N GLY A 82 2.40 2.49 -0.02
CA GLY A 82 2.28 3.16 -1.30
C GLY A 82 2.70 4.63 -1.22
N VAL A 83 2.95 5.22 -2.38
CA VAL A 83 3.30 6.64 -2.55
C VAL A 83 2.41 7.28 -3.59
N GLY A 84 2.13 8.58 -3.41
CA GLY A 84 1.49 9.41 -4.42
C GLY A 84 2.53 10.11 -5.31
N ILE A 85 2.14 10.39 -6.55
CA ILE A 85 2.88 11.26 -7.46
C ILE A 85 1.89 12.11 -8.24
N THR A 86 2.21 13.39 -8.40
CA THR A 86 1.44 14.36 -9.22
C THR A 86 2.36 15.24 -10.02
N GLY A 87 1.95 15.55 -11.23
CA GLY A 87 2.64 16.45 -12.15
C GLY A 87 2.17 16.26 -13.58
N PRO A 88 2.52 17.20 -14.48
CA PRO A 88 2.34 17.00 -15.91
C PRO A 88 3.11 15.77 -16.38
N LEU A 89 2.49 14.92 -17.20
CA LEU A 89 3.11 13.66 -17.62
C LEU A 89 4.44 13.88 -18.36
N GLU A 90 4.48 14.85 -19.28
CA GLU A 90 5.67 15.11 -20.08
C GLU A 90 6.83 15.76 -19.29
N GLU A 91 6.53 16.37 -18.14
CA GLU A 91 7.53 17.00 -17.28
C GLU A 91 7.92 16.10 -16.09
N THR A 92 7.29 14.92 -15.96
CA THR A 92 7.56 14.01 -14.83
C THR A 92 8.86 13.24 -15.08
N PRO A 93 9.89 13.38 -14.19
CA PRO A 93 11.14 12.67 -14.34
C PRO A 93 10.95 11.14 -14.28
N TYR A 94 11.69 10.40 -15.10
CA TYR A 94 11.61 8.94 -15.17
C TYR A 94 11.99 8.26 -13.84
N ASP A 95 12.94 8.79 -13.10
CA ASP A 95 13.32 8.27 -11.77
C ASP A 95 12.17 8.37 -10.77
N ALA A 96 11.38 9.42 -10.82
CA ALA A 96 10.17 9.57 -10.00
C ALA A 96 9.07 8.59 -10.44
N ILE A 97 8.92 8.34 -11.75
CA ILE A 97 8.03 7.32 -12.30
C ILE A 97 8.46 5.94 -11.79
N ASP A 98 9.74 5.61 -11.93
CA ASP A 98 10.30 4.33 -11.48
C ASP A 98 10.12 4.13 -9.98
N HIS A 99 10.36 5.15 -9.17
CA HIS A 99 10.14 5.08 -7.72
C HIS A 99 8.67 4.77 -7.38
N CYS A 100 7.72 5.42 -8.08
CA CYS A 100 6.30 5.16 -7.90
C CYS A 100 5.95 3.70 -8.24
N TYR A 101 6.43 3.18 -9.39
CA TYR A 101 6.19 1.80 -9.79
C TYR A 101 6.89 0.78 -8.91
N ILE A 102 8.11 1.07 -8.47
CA ILE A 102 8.82 0.21 -7.51
C ILE A 102 8.01 0.07 -6.23
N THR A 103 7.46 1.17 -5.71
CA THR A 103 6.73 1.16 -4.45
C THR A 103 5.31 0.60 -4.60
N ASN A 104 4.54 1.07 -5.60
CA ASN A 104 3.11 0.79 -5.70
C ASN A 104 2.78 -0.53 -6.43
N PHE A 105 3.70 -1.06 -7.22
CA PHE A 105 3.47 -2.24 -8.05
C PHE A 105 4.47 -3.36 -7.76
N LYS A 106 5.78 -3.14 -7.99
CA LYS A 106 6.80 -4.18 -7.76
C LYS A 106 6.94 -4.55 -6.29
N GLY A 107 6.79 -3.57 -5.38
CA GLY A 107 6.84 -3.80 -3.93
C GLY A 107 5.80 -4.81 -3.46
N PRO A 108 4.49 -4.57 -3.69
CA PRO A 108 3.45 -5.56 -3.40
C PRO A 108 3.72 -6.95 -3.99
N MET A 109 4.18 -7.04 -5.23
CA MET A 109 4.54 -8.33 -5.85
C MET A 109 5.64 -9.05 -5.07
N ARG A 110 6.72 -8.35 -4.70
CA ARG A 110 7.82 -8.93 -3.91
C ARG A 110 7.38 -9.41 -2.54
N VAL A 111 6.48 -8.65 -1.88
CA VAL A 111 5.92 -9.09 -0.58
C VAL A 111 5.04 -10.33 -0.76
N ILE A 112 4.22 -10.37 -1.83
CA ILE A 112 3.44 -11.57 -2.18
C ILE A 112 4.38 -12.77 -2.39
N GLU A 113 5.41 -12.63 -3.22
CA GLU A 113 6.41 -13.67 -3.49
C GLU A 113 7.04 -14.21 -2.19
N ALA A 114 7.34 -13.34 -1.23
CA ALA A 114 7.95 -13.74 0.03
C ALA A 114 7.01 -14.52 0.97
N VAL A 115 5.69 -14.23 0.96
CA VAL A 115 4.72 -14.92 1.83
C VAL A 115 4.10 -16.17 1.18
N LEU A 116 4.05 -16.23 -0.16
CA LEU A 116 3.39 -17.31 -0.90
C LEU A 116 3.87 -18.73 -0.56
N PRO A 117 5.18 -19.01 -0.38
CA PRO A 117 5.62 -20.35 0.00
C PRO A 117 4.95 -20.85 1.27
N THR A 118 4.78 -19.99 2.26
CA THR A 118 4.11 -20.30 3.52
C THR A 118 2.59 -20.52 3.30
N MET A 119 1.92 -19.61 2.61
CA MET A 119 0.47 -19.71 2.36
C MET A 119 0.13 -20.97 1.53
N ARG A 120 0.96 -21.31 0.53
CA ARG A 120 0.79 -22.56 -0.23
C ARG A 120 0.95 -23.79 0.64
N LYS A 121 1.94 -23.81 1.54
CA LYS A 121 2.13 -24.92 2.50
C LYS A 121 0.97 -25.02 3.50
N GLN A 122 0.36 -23.89 3.85
CA GLN A 122 -0.83 -23.83 4.71
C GLN A 122 -2.10 -24.28 3.99
N HIS A 123 -2.11 -24.35 2.65
CA HIS A 123 -3.31 -24.49 1.80
C HIS A 123 -4.38 -23.44 2.15
N SER A 124 -3.97 -22.28 2.60
CA SER A 124 -4.85 -21.19 3.05
C SER A 124 -4.10 -19.87 3.08
N GLY A 125 -4.76 -18.81 2.68
CA GLY A 125 -4.24 -17.45 2.77
C GLY A 125 -5.19 -16.45 2.12
N LEU A 126 -5.11 -15.19 2.56
CA LEU A 126 -5.79 -14.07 1.94
C LEU A 126 -4.78 -12.95 1.67
N ILE A 127 -4.74 -12.47 0.45
CA ILE A 127 -3.93 -11.33 0.03
C ILE A 127 -4.87 -10.20 -0.36
N VAL A 128 -4.75 -9.06 0.32
CA VAL A 128 -5.50 -7.84 0.04
C VAL A 128 -4.52 -6.77 -0.46
N ASN A 129 -4.69 -6.33 -1.69
CA ASN A 129 -3.90 -5.24 -2.25
C ASN A 129 -4.70 -3.93 -2.18
N ILE A 130 -4.16 -2.93 -1.46
CA ILE A 130 -4.77 -1.60 -1.39
C ILE A 130 -4.46 -0.85 -2.68
N THR A 131 -5.46 -0.74 -3.55
CA THR A 131 -5.39 -0.03 -4.81
C THR A 131 -5.91 1.41 -4.65
N SER A 132 -6.74 1.91 -5.54
CA SER A 132 -7.44 3.19 -5.45
C SER A 132 -8.54 3.24 -6.51
N ILE A 133 -9.61 3.98 -6.25
CA ILE A 133 -10.58 4.35 -7.30
C ILE A 133 -9.89 5.08 -8.47
N ALA A 134 -8.80 5.81 -8.19
CA ALA A 134 -7.98 6.45 -9.21
C ALA A 134 -7.30 5.45 -10.17
N GLY A 135 -7.22 4.16 -9.82
CA GLY A 135 -6.74 3.10 -10.70
C GLY A 135 -7.75 2.64 -11.75
N ALA A 136 -9.01 3.05 -11.64
CA ALA A 136 -10.06 2.70 -12.60
C ALA A 136 -10.17 3.70 -13.77
N MET A 137 -9.51 4.86 -13.67
CA MET A 137 -9.60 5.93 -14.68
C MET A 137 -8.34 6.80 -14.70
N GLY A 138 -8.08 7.46 -15.83
CA GLY A 138 -7.07 8.52 -15.93
C GLY A 138 -7.56 9.80 -15.25
N LEU A 139 -6.70 10.41 -14.43
CA LEU A 139 -6.97 11.69 -13.79
C LEU A 139 -5.88 12.70 -14.19
N PRO A 140 -6.24 13.97 -14.47
CA PRO A 140 -5.26 15.01 -14.76
C PRO A 140 -4.17 15.09 -13.68
N TYR A 141 -2.92 15.17 -14.11
CA TYR A 141 -1.74 15.28 -13.23
C TYR A 141 -1.53 14.13 -12.24
N ARG A 142 -2.31 13.04 -12.35
CA ARG A 142 -2.20 11.83 -11.52
C ARG A 142 -1.98 10.55 -12.36
N GLY A 143 -1.66 10.69 -13.65
CA GLY A 143 -1.60 9.58 -14.61
C GLY A 143 -0.67 8.45 -14.17
N ILE A 144 0.55 8.77 -13.67
CA ILE A 144 1.50 7.76 -13.19
C ILE A 144 0.97 7.00 -11.96
N TYR A 145 0.38 7.73 -10.99
CA TYR A 145 -0.26 7.10 -9.83
C TYR A 145 -1.41 6.17 -10.27
N SER A 146 -2.32 6.68 -11.11
CA SER A 146 -3.46 5.92 -11.64
C SER A 146 -2.99 4.65 -12.35
N ALA A 147 -2.00 4.76 -13.24
CA ALA A 147 -1.44 3.61 -13.96
C ALA A 147 -0.80 2.58 -13.02
N SER A 148 -0.05 3.02 -11.99
CA SER A 148 0.55 2.11 -11.01
C SER A 148 -0.50 1.32 -10.21
N LYS A 149 -1.62 1.96 -9.83
CA LYS A 149 -2.73 1.32 -9.12
C LYS A 149 -3.58 0.43 -10.03
N ALA A 150 -3.76 0.80 -11.29
CA ALA A 150 -4.38 -0.05 -12.32
C ALA A 150 -3.55 -1.32 -12.55
N SER A 151 -2.23 -1.18 -12.68
CA SER A 151 -1.30 -2.33 -12.84
C SER A 151 -1.43 -3.30 -11.66
N LEU A 152 -1.49 -2.78 -10.42
CA LEU A 152 -1.68 -3.62 -9.23
C LEU A 152 -3.05 -4.32 -9.24
N SER A 153 -4.10 -3.66 -9.73
CA SER A 153 -5.43 -4.28 -9.84
C SER A 153 -5.42 -5.45 -10.81
N ILE A 154 -4.87 -5.27 -12.01
CA ILE A 154 -4.80 -6.32 -13.03
C ILE A 154 -3.97 -7.51 -12.57
N ILE A 155 -2.78 -7.28 -11.99
CA ILE A 155 -1.97 -8.41 -11.51
C ILE A 155 -2.62 -9.15 -10.34
N THR A 156 -3.44 -8.46 -9.54
CA THR A 156 -4.22 -9.08 -8.46
C THR A 156 -5.25 -10.07 -9.02
N GLU A 157 -5.88 -9.76 -10.14
CA GLU A 157 -6.79 -10.69 -10.82
C GLU A 157 -6.06 -11.93 -11.32
N THR A 158 -4.86 -11.77 -11.87
CA THR A 158 -4.00 -12.89 -12.28
C THR A 158 -3.65 -13.77 -11.08
N TYR A 159 -3.16 -13.19 -9.99
CA TYR A 159 -2.87 -13.93 -8.75
C TYR A 159 -4.09 -14.68 -8.23
N ARG A 160 -5.31 -14.10 -8.28
CA ARG A 160 -6.54 -14.76 -7.86
C ARG A 160 -6.81 -16.04 -8.63
N MET A 161 -6.51 -16.07 -9.94
CA MET A 161 -6.68 -17.25 -10.78
C MET A 161 -5.58 -18.30 -10.52
N GLU A 162 -4.33 -17.86 -10.50
CA GLU A 162 -3.16 -18.73 -10.35
C GLU A 162 -3.06 -19.36 -8.95
N LEU A 163 -3.50 -18.66 -7.91
CA LEU A 163 -3.40 -19.12 -6.52
C LEU A 163 -4.58 -19.93 -6.05
N LYS A 164 -5.68 -19.97 -6.80
CA LYS A 164 -6.89 -20.74 -6.47
C LYS A 164 -6.61 -22.21 -6.18
N PRO A 165 -5.78 -22.95 -6.96
CA PRO A 165 -5.48 -24.35 -6.67
C PRO A 165 -4.77 -24.58 -5.34
N PHE A 166 -4.16 -23.55 -4.76
CA PHE A 166 -3.42 -23.62 -3.50
C PHE A 166 -4.25 -23.18 -2.28
N GLY A 167 -5.54 -22.87 -2.46
CA GLY A 167 -6.40 -22.36 -1.38
C GLY A 167 -6.05 -20.94 -0.93
N VAL A 168 -5.31 -20.17 -1.75
CA VAL A 168 -4.97 -18.79 -1.46
C VAL A 168 -5.85 -17.85 -2.27
N HIS A 169 -6.51 -16.93 -1.56
CA HIS A 169 -7.39 -15.92 -2.15
C HIS A 169 -6.65 -14.59 -2.33
N CYS A 170 -6.99 -13.86 -3.38
CA CYS A 170 -6.41 -12.55 -3.65
C CYS A 170 -7.51 -11.57 -4.08
N CYS A 171 -7.52 -10.37 -3.50
CA CYS A 171 -8.49 -9.32 -3.84
C CYS A 171 -7.86 -7.93 -3.76
N THR A 172 -8.55 -6.97 -4.34
CA THR A 172 -8.25 -5.53 -4.22
C THR A 172 -9.24 -4.86 -3.28
N LEU A 173 -8.76 -3.88 -2.53
CA LEU A 173 -9.57 -2.86 -1.88
C LEU A 173 -9.19 -1.52 -2.51
N ALA A 174 -10.18 -0.82 -3.09
CA ALA A 174 -9.98 0.41 -3.84
C ALA A 174 -10.57 1.61 -3.10
N PRO A 175 -9.86 2.19 -2.11
CA PRO A 175 -10.35 3.35 -1.38
C PRO A 175 -10.54 4.58 -2.29
N GLY A 176 -11.52 5.42 -1.92
CA GLY A 176 -11.65 6.78 -2.42
C GLY A 176 -10.71 7.75 -1.69
N ASP A 177 -11.18 8.99 -1.49
CA ASP A 177 -10.42 9.99 -0.75
C ASP A 177 -10.63 9.80 0.76
N PHE A 178 -9.52 9.53 1.45
CA PHE A 178 -9.45 9.40 2.90
C PHE A 178 -8.45 10.42 3.46
N ALA A 179 -8.77 10.99 4.62
CA ALA A 179 -7.91 11.93 5.34
C ALA A 179 -6.66 11.19 5.86
N THR A 180 -5.63 11.08 5.03
CA THR A 180 -4.37 10.39 5.33
C THR A 180 -3.17 11.26 5.01
N ASN A 181 -2.00 10.86 5.49
CA ASN A 181 -0.73 11.52 5.19
C ASN A 181 -0.23 11.29 3.74
N ILE A 182 -1.01 10.65 2.87
CA ILE A 182 -0.61 10.39 1.48
C ILE A 182 -0.38 11.70 0.71
N ALA A 183 -1.15 12.74 1.01
CA ALA A 183 -0.98 14.05 0.40
C ALA A 183 0.35 14.69 0.81
N ALA A 184 0.71 14.63 2.09
CA ALA A 184 1.97 15.17 2.62
C ALA A 184 3.20 14.42 2.12
N GLY A 185 3.08 13.09 1.87
CA GLY A 185 4.15 12.25 1.33
C GLY A 185 4.15 12.13 -0.19
N ARG A 186 3.29 12.85 -0.90
CA ARG A 186 3.18 12.82 -2.35
C ARG A 186 4.39 13.50 -2.99
N TYR A 187 4.97 12.87 -4.01
CA TYR A 187 5.97 13.51 -4.84
C TYR A 187 5.28 14.51 -5.78
N HIS A 188 5.74 15.75 -5.76
CA HIS A 188 5.23 16.82 -6.62
C HIS A 188 6.24 17.17 -7.69
N VAL A 189 5.86 17.01 -8.95
CA VAL A 189 6.54 17.62 -10.07
C VAL A 189 5.90 18.98 -10.28
N ALA A 190 6.43 19.99 -9.59
CA ALA A 190 5.96 21.37 -9.74
C ALA A 190 6.46 21.91 -11.08
N PRO A 191 5.58 22.24 -12.05
CA PRO A 191 6.01 22.84 -13.30
C PRO A 191 6.65 24.23 -13.03
N GLU A 192 7.67 24.57 -13.80
CA GLU A 192 8.24 25.91 -13.76
C GLU A 192 7.19 26.97 -14.14
N LYS A 193 7.36 28.21 -13.68
CA LYS A 193 6.42 29.31 -14.01
C LYS A 193 6.26 29.56 -15.50
N THR A 194 7.26 29.20 -16.28
CA THR A 194 7.28 29.26 -17.75
C THR A 194 6.60 28.10 -18.44
N SER A 195 6.29 27.03 -17.71
CA SER A 195 5.60 25.87 -18.23
C SER A 195 4.15 26.20 -18.63
N PRO A 196 3.67 25.71 -19.78
CA PRO A 196 2.28 25.87 -20.17
C PRO A 196 1.28 25.18 -19.21
N TYR A 197 1.76 24.24 -18.39
CA TYR A 197 0.94 23.53 -17.40
C TYR A 197 0.77 24.30 -16.09
N HIS A 198 1.63 25.30 -15.78
CA HIS A 198 1.70 25.92 -14.46
C HIS A 198 0.35 26.41 -13.92
N PRO A 199 -0.47 27.19 -14.66
CA PRO A 199 -1.72 27.74 -14.12
C PRO A 199 -2.75 26.66 -13.80
N LEU A 200 -2.92 25.70 -14.71
CA LEU A 200 -3.92 24.63 -14.56
C LEU A 200 -3.49 23.58 -13.51
N TYR A 201 -2.19 23.31 -13.42
CA TYR A 201 -1.67 22.38 -12.42
C TYR A 201 -1.93 22.91 -11.00
N GLN A 202 -1.68 24.19 -10.74
CA GLN A 202 -1.91 24.75 -9.42
C GLN A 202 -3.38 24.65 -9.00
N GLN A 203 -4.31 24.98 -9.88
CA GLN A 203 -5.74 24.82 -9.59
C GLN A 203 -6.12 23.38 -9.28
N ASN A 204 -5.63 22.41 -10.06
CA ASN A 204 -5.89 21.00 -9.83
C ASN A 204 -5.26 20.51 -8.51
N LEU A 205 -4.06 20.99 -8.17
CA LEU A 205 -3.39 20.64 -6.92
C LEU A 205 -4.20 21.11 -5.71
N ASP A 206 -4.69 22.35 -5.74
CA ASP A 206 -5.49 22.92 -4.67
C ASP A 206 -6.81 22.15 -4.49
N GLN A 207 -7.50 21.79 -5.60
CA GLN A 207 -8.69 20.93 -5.55
C GLN A 207 -8.40 19.55 -4.99
N MET A 208 -7.32 18.90 -5.43
CA MET A 208 -6.91 17.59 -4.90
C MET A 208 -6.63 17.63 -3.40
N ASN A 209 -5.95 18.66 -2.93
CA ASN A 209 -5.65 18.82 -1.51
C ASN A 209 -6.92 19.07 -0.69
N ALA A 210 -7.86 19.87 -1.21
CA ALA A 210 -9.16 20.10 -0.59
C ALA A 210 -9.96 18.79 -0.47
N HIS A 211 -10.02 17.97 -1.53
CA HIS A 211 -10.70 16.68 -1.52
C HIS A 211 -10.09 15.70 -0.50
N VAL A 212 -8.76 15.59 -0.43
CA VAL A 212 -8.10 14.73 0.55
C VAL A 212 -8.35 15.21 1.98
N SER A 213 -8.33 16.54 2.21
CA SER A 213 -8.61 17.12 3.54
C SER A 213 -10.06 16.94 3.97
N ALA A 214 -11.00 16.91 3.03
CA ALA A 214 -12.42 16.63 3.26
C ALA A 214 -12.76 15.12 3.19
N GLY A 215 -11.76 14.27 2.98
CA GLY A 215 -11.93 12.82 2.85
C GLY A 215 -12.43 12.17 4.13
N SER A 216 -13.00 10.97 3.99
CA SER A 216 -13.49 10.17 5.12
C SER A 216 -12.36 9.80 6.10
N ASP A 217 -12.74 9.51 7.35
CA ASP A 217 -11.80 8.95 8.33
C ASP A 217 -11.30 7.58 7.84
N PRO A 218 -9.98 7.30 7.89
CA PRO A 218 -9.42 6.00 7.53
C PRO A 218 -10.03 4.79 8.25
N ILE A 219 -10.70 4.99 9.37
CA ILE A 219 -11.42 3.92 10.09
C ILE A 219 -12.61 3.37 9.30
N ALA A 220 -13.10 4.11 8.31
CA ALA A 220 -14.23 3.70 7.47
C ALA A 220 -13.84 2.74 6.33
N VAL A 221 -12.54 2.43 6.19
CA VAL A 221 -12.04 1.42 5.25
C VAL A 221 -12.25 0.02 5.79
#